data_1d10f513f5c9fed09082894914a4fe16
#
_entry.id   1d10f513f5c9fed09082894914a4fe16
#
_cell.length_a   1.000
_cell.length_b   1.000
_cell.length_c   1.000
_cell.angle_alpha   90.00
_cell.angle_beta   90.00
_cell.angle_gamma   90.00
#
_symmetry.space_group_name_H-M   'P 1'
#
loop_
_entity.id
_entity.type
_entity.pdbx_description
1 polymer ?
#
loop_
_entity_poly.entity_id
_entity_poly.type
_entity_poly.pdbx_seq_one_letter_code
_entity_poly.pdbx_strand_id
1 'polypeptide(L)'
;YLNCDLYRTEYERSGEGGNDFTWTPLENMGDGINTPNGWEGQPTLSADGNIMYFTAMRPNTRDNDIYVVYRGEKGVWGNAMPFDVINTDGKDKSPFLHQDSETLYFVSTCSDERRGAGGLDIFYIRKENGKWSKPKNIGVPINTPDDELGIFVSTNGELAYYSSRTGGDWNIYAFELYEEARPSAVTIMKGQLNDENGDPITDATIEVAYDGTNEKSKVRVNGSDGRYAVVVKNPTKQDVMVTVKKEGYAFDSKLITKEEFAKQVESAPKDIALVDKKTDEMPSIRPKKVNSEAASGKDIASAKVNPAKTNDVSNLNKAPKISKKVPIANSKNTPVSMPKNDLTIKKLEVGVPYTINDILFATNSSTLSNRSKFILREFNNFLKENPNSTIMIQGHTDNEGDPSENLALSQKRADSVKDYLISLSISPSRLNAKGYGDTMPKVANTSTANKAKNRRTDFVLESL
;
A
#
# COMPACT_ATOMS: atom_id res chain seq x y z
N TYR A 1 26.67 -25.91 10.45
CA TYR A 1 25.53 -25.00 10.27
C TYR A 1 24.42 -25.81 9.64
N LEU A 2 23.22 -25.80 10.23
CA LEU A 2 22.03 -26.36 9.60
C LEU A 2 21.64 -25.40 8.48
N ASN A 3 21.56 -25.89 7.25
CA ASN A 3 21.01 -25.15 6.13
C ASN A 3 19.54 -24.81 6.43
N CYS A 4 19.13 -23.56 6.18
CA CYS A 4 17.77 -23.11 6.35
C CYS A 4 17.34 -22.40 5.08
N ASP A 5 16.33 -22.93 4.41
CA ASP A 5 15.83 -22.47 3.13
C ASP A 5 14.49 -21.79 3.26
N LEU A 6 14.18 -20.89 2.35
CA LEU A 6 12.86 -20.31 2.17
C LEU A 6 11.98 -21.22 1.31
N TYR A 7 10.78 -21.46 1.80
CA TYR A 7 9.73 -22.21 1.10
C TYR A 7 8.49 -21.35 0.95
N ARG A 8 7.68 -21.62 -0.06
CA ARG A 8 6.36 -21.01 -0.19
C ARG A 8 5.28 -22.08 -0.14
N THR A 9 4.10 -21.69 0.27
CA THR A 9 2.84 -22.41 0.14
C THR A 9 1.75 -21.40 -0.10
N GLU A 10 0.70 -21.78 -0.80
CA GLU A 10 -0.45 -20.95 -1.09
C GLU A 10 -1.68 -21.50 -0.38
N TYR A 11 -2.57 -20.61 0.05
CA TYR A 11 -3.82 -20.97 0.69
C TYR A 11 -4.92 -20.94 -0.37
N GLU A 12 -5.26 -22.09 -0.89
CA GLU A 12 -6.21 -22.25 -1.98
C GLU A 12 -7.55 -22.76 -1.50
N ARG A 13 -8.60 -22.34 -2.19
CA ARG A 13 -9.94 -22.83 -1.94
C ARG A 13 -10.09 -24.23 -2.51
N SER A 14 -10.44 -25.22 -1.67
CA SER A 14 -10.71 -26.58 -2.07
C SER A 14 -12.22 -26.85 -2.02
N GLY A 15 -12.79 -27.38 -3.13
CA GLY A 15 -14.14 -27.92 -3.20
C GLY A 15 -15.23 -26.96 -3.69
N GLU A 16 -16.35 -27.53 -4.17
CA GLU A 16 -17.50 -26.81 -4.72
C GLU A 16 -18.32 -26.04 -3.67
N GLY A 17 -18.14 -26.33 -2.37
CA GLY A 17 -18.90 -25.73 -1.27
C GLY A 17 -18.38 -24.36 -0.78
N GLY A 18 -17.23 -23.95 -1.20
CA GLY A 18 -16.75 -22.59 -1.02
C GLY A 18 -16.23 -22.20 0.35
N ASN A 19 -16.21 -23.09 1.33
CA ASN A 19 -15.71 -22.79 2.70
C ASN A 19 -14.46 -23.60 3.07
N ASP A 20 -14.05 -24.55 2.24
CA ASP A 20 -12.87 -25.35 2.52
C ASP A 20 -11.64 -24.76 1.83
N PHE A 21 -10.63 -24.46 2.62
CA PHE A 21 -9.34 -23.97 2.17
C PHE A 21 -8.26 -24.95 2.58
N THR A 22 -7.33 -25.21 1.68
CA THR A 22 -6.15 -26.03 1.94
C THR A 22 -4.88 -25.28 1.58
N TRP A 23 -3.80 -25.58 2.32
CA TRP A 23 -2.46 -25.14 1.94
C TRP A 23 -1.90 -26.06 0.86
N THR A 24 -1.36 -25.47 -0.20
CA THR A 24 -0.60 -26.23 -1.20
C THR A 24 0.63 -26.90 -0.56
N PRO A 25 1.18 -27.95 -1.16
CA PRO A 25 2.46 -28.49 -0.73
C PRO A 25 3.54 -27.40 -0.67
N LEU A 26 4.46 -27.53 0.28
CA LEU A 26 5.61 -26.63 0.39
C LEU A 26 6.48 -26.74 -0.88
N GLU A 27 6.77 -25.59 -1.47
CA GLU A 27 7.63 -25.46 -2.64
C GLU A 27 8.91 -24.70 -2.25
N ASN A 28 10.08 -25.31 -2.49
CA ASN A 28 11.36 -24.63 -2.28
C ASN A 28 11.48 -23.44 -3.24
N MET A 29 11.94 -22.28 -2.75
CA MET A 29 12.04 -21.07 -3.56
C MET A 29 13.16 -21.13 -4.64
N GLY A 30 13.93 -22.22 -4.69
CA GLY A 30 14.93 -22.50 -5.72
C GLY A 30 16.27 -21.77 -5.53
N ASP A 31 17.24 -22.16 -6.37
CA ASP A 31 18.67 -21.75 -6.26
C ASP A 31 18.91 -20.25 -6.48
N GLY A 32 17.95 -19.53 -7.08
CA GLY A 32 18.00 -18.06 -7.21
C GLY A 32 17.85 -17.34 -5.87
N ILE A 33 17.26 -18.00 -4.89
CA ILE A 33 16.97 -17.45 -3.55
C ILE A 33 17.73 -18.22 -2.48
N ASN A 34 17.55 -19.54 -2.43
CA ASN A 34 18.23 -20.43 -1.49
C ASN A 34 19.64 -20.80 -2.00
N THR A 35 20.58 -20.97 -1.10
CA THR A 35 21.96 -21.38 -1.45
C THR A 35 22.36 -22.67 -0.74
N PRO A 36 23.07 -23.60 -1.40
CA PRO A 36 23.34 -24.92 -0.84
C PRO A 36 24.08 -24.93 0.50
N ASN A 37 24.89 -23.89 0.78
CA ASN A 37 25.69 -23.75 1.98
C ASN A 37 25.41 -22.45 2.74
N GLY A 38 24.23 -21.85 2.53
CA GLY A 38 23.79 -20.63 3.17
C GLY A 38 22.74 -20.87 4.24
N TRP A 39 22.30 -19.79 4.81
CA TRP A 39 21.13 -19.71 5.67
C TRP A 39 20.26 -18.57 5.13
N GLU A 40 19.02 -18.86 4.76
CA GLU A 40 18.04 -17.89 4.30
C GLU A 40 16.81 -17.93 5.22
N GLY A 41 16.35 -16.74 5.65
CA GLY A 41 15.22 -16.66 6.58
C GLY A 41 14.65 -15.25 6.74
N GLN A 42 13.67 -15.10 7.60
CA GLN A 42 13.07 -13.81 7.96
C GLN A 42 12.56 -13.00 6.75
N PRO A 43 11.76 -13.60 5.85
CA PRO A 43 11.29 -12.91 4.66
C PRO A 43 10.21 -11.87 4.98
N THR A 44 10.18 -10.80 4.19
CA THR A 44 9.09 -9.83 4.15
C THR A 44 8.77 -9.49 2.69
N LEU A 45 7.49 -9.29 2.37
CA LEU A 45 7.01 -9.04 1.02
C LEU A 45 6.47 -7.61 0.89
N SER A 46 6.63 -7.03 -0.30
CA SER A 46 5.86 -5.85 -0.68
C SER A 46 4.35 -6.16 -0.72
N ALA A 47 3.53 -5.13 -0.59
CA ALA A 47 2.08 -5.27 -0.57
C ALA A 47 1.50 -5.92 -1.84
N ASP A 48 2.16 -5.75 -2.99
CA ASP A 48 1.82 -6.36 -4.26
C ASP A 48 2.42 -7.77 -4.46
N GLY A 49 3.24 -8.25 -3.50
CA GLY A 49 3.88 -9.56 -3.54
C GLY A 49 5.00 -9.70 -4.58
N ASN A 50 5.50 -8.60 -5.16
CA ASN A 50 6.49 -8.63 -6.24
C ASN A 50 7.92 -8.37 -5.80
N ILE A 51 8.13 -7.93 -4.56
CA ILE A 51 9.44 -7.69 -3.97
C ILE A 51 9.53 -8.45 -2.66
N MET A 52 10.59 -9.20 -2.47
CA MET A 52 10.87 -9.87 -1.19
C MET A 52 12.23 -9.42 -0.67
N TYR A 53 12.27 -8.99 0.58
CA TYR A 53 13.49 -8.82 1.35
C TYR A 53 13.61 -9.96 2.35
N PHE A 54 14.81 -10.44 2.57
CA PHE A 54 15.06 -11.52 3.52
C PHE A 54 16.48 -11.44 4.06
N THR A 55 16.72 -12.08 5.18
CA THR A 55 18.06 -12.22 5.74
C THR A 55 18.73 -13.46 5.18
N ALA A 56 19.98 -13.36 4.79
CA ALA A 56 20.81 -14.50 4.43
C ALA A 56 22.23 -14.40 5.00
N MET A 57 22.81 -15.55 5.30
CA MET A 57 24.23 -15.71 5.57
C MET A 57 24.81 -16.63 4.52
N ARG A 58 25.66 -16.09 3.66
CA ARG A 58 26.21 -16.78 2.49
C ARG A 58 27.74 -16.88 2.59
N PRO A 59 28.37 -17.82 1.89
CA PRO A 59 29.83 -18.00 1.98
C PRO A 59 30.67 -16.74 1.71
N ASN A 60 30.13 -15.79 0.96
CA ASN A 60 30.81 -14.55 0.58
C ASN A 60 30.45 -13.35 1.47
N THR A 61 29.62 -13.53 2.49
CA THR A 61 29.27 -12.48 3.45
C THR A 61 30.05 -12.68 4.75
N ARG A 62 30.35 -11.59 5.46
CA ARG A 62 31.03 -11.67 6.76
C ARG A 62 30.12 -12.16 7.85
N ASP A 63 28.83 -11.77 7.78
CA ASP A 63 27.77 -12.15 8.72
C ASP A 63 26.42 -12.17 8.00
N ASN A 64 25.33 -11.97 8.69
CA ASN A 64 23.99 -11.87 8.11
C ASN A 64 23.84 -10.55 7.33
N ASP A 65 23.39 -10.66 6.10
CA ASP A 65 23.04 -9.54 5.22
C ASP A 65 21.59 -9.61 4.79
N ILE A 66 21.01 -8.46 4.46
CA ILE A 66 19.70 -8.40 3.84
C ILE A 66 19.84 -8.47 2.33
N TYR A 67 19.05 -9.36 1.74
CA TYR A 67 18.95 -9.57 0.29
C TYR A 67 17.59 -9.12 -0.21
N VAL A 68 17.54 -8.75 -1.48
CA VAL A 68 16.31 -8.40 -2.20
C VAL A 68 16.18 -9.25 -3.44
N VAL A 69 14.94 -9.68 -3.74
CA VAL A 69 14.60 -10.38 -4.97
C VAL A 69 13.30 -9.85 -5.53
N TYR A 70 13.22 -9.79 -6.86
CA TYR A 70 12.06 -9.28 -7.58
C TYR A 70 11.34 -10.40 -8.33
N ARG A 71 10.03 -10.32 -8.36
CA ARG A 71 9.18 -11.23 -9.13
C ARG A 71 8.92 -10.63 -10.50
N GLY A 72 9.23 -11.37 -11.55
CA GLY A 72 9.03 -10.93 -12.93
C GLY A 72 7.55 -11.00 -13.38
N GLU A 73 7.27 -10.48 -14.57
CA GLU A 73 5.91 -10.40 -15.14
C GLU A 73 5.19 -11.76 -15.23
N LYS A 74 5.94 -12.86 -15.42
CA LYS A 74 5.39 -14.22 -15.44
C LYS A 74 5.20 -14.83 -14.04
N GLY A 75 5.37 -14.05 -12.99
CA GLY A 75 5.22 -14.53 -11.61
C GLY A 75 6.40 -15.35 -11.08
N VAL A 76 7.51 -15.43 -11.81
CA VAL A 76 8.73 -16.17 -11.44
C VAL A 76 9.68 -15.25 -10.69
N TRP A 77 10.21 -15.74 -9.57
CA TRP A 77 11.23 -15.02 -8.80
C TRP A 77 12.58 -15.02 -9.55
N GLY A 78 13.24 -13.87 -9.57
CA GLY A 78 14.59 -13.72 -10.12
C GLY A 78 15.68 -14.22 -9.16
N ASN A 79 16.92 -13.80 -9.42
CA ASN A 79 18.04 -14.05 -8.50
C ASN A 79 18.10 -12.99 -7.41
N ALA A 80 18.31 -13.43 -6.18
CA ALA A 80 18.48 -12.54 -5.04
C ALA A 80 19.81 -11.80 -5.10
N MET A 81 19.79 -10.53 -4.76
CA MET A 81 20.96 -9.61 -4.73
C MET A 81 21.14 -9.05 -3.33
N PRO A 82 22.37 -8.80 -2.88
CA PRO A 82 22.62 -8.05 -1.65
C PRO A 82 21.91 -6.69 -1.71
N PHE A 83 21.34 -6.27 -0.58
CA PHE A 83 20.71 -4.96 -0.49
C PHE A 83 21.70 -3.94 0.11
N ASP A 84 22.70 -3.54 -0.68
CA ASP A 84 23.85 -2.72 -0.27
C ASP A 84 23.49 -1.32 0.27
N VAL A 85 22.22 -0.92 0.16
CA VAL A 85 21.73 0.34 0.77
C VAL A 85 21.87 0.33 2.29
N ILE A 86 21.77 -0.88 2.90
CA ILE A 86 21.74 -1.02 4.35
C ILE A 86 22.78 -2.03 4.90
N ASN A 87 23.32 -2.91 4.07
CA ASN A 87 24.29 -3.90 4.56
C ASN A 87 25.60 -3.25 5.00
N THR A 88 26.17 -3.77 6.08
CA THR A 88 27.44 -3.35 6.68
C THR A 88 28.39 -4.54 6.86
N ASP A 89 29.56 -4.32 7.44
CA ASP A 89 30.44 -5.41 7.85
C ASP A 89 29.92 -6.22 9.07
N GLY A 90 28.86 -5.72 9.72
CA GLY A 90 28.20 -6.35 10.86
C GLY A 90 26.98 -7.17 10.45
N LYS A 91 26.11 -7.45 11.45
CA LYS A 91 24.85 -8.17 11.21
C LYS A 91 23.78 -7.20 10.79
N ASP A 92 23.20 -7.43 9.62
CA ASP A 92 22.02 -6.73 9.12
C ASP A 92 20.93 -7.76 8.85
N LYS A 93 19.80 -7.72 9.58
CA LYS A 93 18.81 -8.80 9.53
C LYS A 93 17.40 -8.38 9.95
N SER A 94 16.46 -9.34 9.94
CA SER A 94 15.06 -9.16 10.31
C SER A 94 14.38 -8.00 9.58
N PRO A 95 14.43 -7.93 8.25
CA PRO A 95 13.75 -6.87 7.52
C PRO A 95 12.24 -6.99 7.72
N PHE A 96 11.58 -5.85 7.86
CA PHE A 96 10.13 -5.71 7.83
C PHE A 96 9.75 -4.58 6.90
N LEU A 97 9.26 -4.93 5.71
CA LEU A 97 8.71 -3.97 4.78
C LEU A 97 7.25 -3.69 5.16
N HIS A 98 6.96 -2.45 5.52
CA HIS A 98 5.59 -2.05 5.80
C HIS A 98 4.72 -2.14 4.54
N GLN A 99 3.41 -2.28 4.72
CA GLN A 99 2.45 -2.43 3.61
C GLN A 99 2.38 -1.21 2.67
N ASP A 100 2.97 -0.07 3.04
CA ASP A 100 3.17 1.07 2.12
C ASP A 100 4.20 0.78 1.02
N SER A 101 4.99 -0.29 1.16
CA SER A 101 6.08 -0.71 0.26
C SER A 101 7.19 0.34 0.09
N GLU A 102 7.24 1.31 1.01
CA GLU A 102 8.17 2.45 0.99
C GLU A 102 8.93 2.65 2.30
N THR A 103 8.52 1.97 3.38
CA THR A 103 9.20 2.01 4.67
C THR A 103 9.68 0.63 5.04
N LEU A 104 11.00 0.45 5.14
CA LEU A 104 11.66 -0.78 5.55
C LEU A 104 12.30 -0.57 6.92
N TYR A 105 11.92 -1.39 7.88
CA TYR A 105 12.57 -1.51 9.18
C TYR A 105 13.48 -2.72 9.16
N PHE A 106 14.56 -2.69 9.92
CA PHE A 106 15.52 -3.79 10.04
C PHE A 106 16.31 -3.64 11.32
N VAL A 107 17.05 -4.67 11.70
CA VAL A 107 18.00 -4.59 12.81
C VAL A 107 19.42 -4.69 12.31
N SER A 108 20.30 -3.96 12.96
CA SER A 108 21.71 -3.90 12.60
C SER A 108 22.61 -3.80 13.83
N THR A 109 23.78 -4.41 13.75
CA THR A 109 24.82 -4.25 14.77
C THR A 109 25.33 -2.81 14.77
N CYS A 110 25.52 -2.24 15.96
CA CYS A 110 26.09 -0.91 16.08
C CYS A 110 27.56 -0.90 15.65
N SER A 111 27.93 0.12 14.92
CA SER A 111 29.31 0.36 14.42
C SER A 111 29.59 1.86 14.39
N ASP A 112 30.84 2.24 14.02
CA ASP A 112 31.21 3.63 13.81
C ASP A 112 30.39 4.28 12.68
N GLU A 113 30.02 3.49 11.67
CA GLU A 113 29.20 3.94 10.54
C GLU A 113 27.71 3.96 10.89
N ARG A 114 27.28 3.12 11.85
CA ARG A 114 25.90 2.94 12.26
C ARG A 114 25.76 2.99 13.77
N ARG A 115 25.69 4.20 14.30
CA ARG A 115 25.60 4.42 15.74
C ARG A 115 24.24 4.00 16.29
N GLY A 116 24.29 3.30 17.43
CA GLY A 116 23.12 2.80 18.17
C GLY A 116 23.30 2.87 19.67
N ALA A 117 22.42 2.16 20.39
CA ALA A 117 22.42 2.06 21.85
C ALA A 117 23.30 0.90 22.36
N GLY A 118 23.49 -0.12 21.53
CA GLY A 118 24.28 -1.33 21.86
C GLY A 118 23.78 -2.52 21.04
N GLY A 119 24.34 -3.69 21.15
CA GLY A 119 23.82 -4.91 20.53
C GLY A 119 23.32 -4.79 19.09
N LEU A 120 22.15 -5.37 18.86
CA LEU A 120 21.37 -5.23 17.62
C LEU A 120 20.26 -4.18 17.83
N ASP A 121 20.35 -3.07 17.13
CA ASP A 121 19.40 -1.97 17.20
C ASP A 121 18.43 -1.98 16.01
N ILE A 122 17.22 -1.47 16.21
CA ILE A 122 16.24 -1.26 15.16
C ILE A 122 16.54 0.04 14.43
N PHE A 123 16.56 -0.05 13.08
CA PHE A 123 16.71 1.07 12.16
C PHE A 123 15.56 1.06 11.15
N TYR A 124 15.39 2.18 10.44
CA TYR A 124 14.48 2.26 9.31
C TYR A 124 15.05 3.12 8.18
N ILE A 125 14.57 2.82 6.97
CA ILE A 125 14.79 3.62 5.76
C ILE A 125 13.46 3.90 5.08
N ARG A 126 13.41 4.98 4.29
CA ARG A 126 12.23 5.32 3.49
C ARG A 126 12.59 5.53 2.04
N LYS A 127 11.64 5.21 1.18
CA LYS A 127 11.75 5.46 -0.24
C LYS A 127 11.20 6.86 -0.54
N GLU A 128 12.07 7.77 -0.93
CA GLU A 128 11.74 9.16 -1.27
C GLU A 128 12.10 9.38 -2.73
N ASN A 129 11.12 9.78 -3.55
CA ASN A 129 11.30 9.96 -5.00
C ASN A 129 11.95 8.73 -5.69
N GLY A 130 11.53 7.53 -5.30
CA GLY A 130 12.01 6.27 -5.85
C GLY A 130 13.38 5.80 -5.33
N LYS A 131 14.03 6.55 -4.44
CA LYS A 131 15.34 6.21 -3.83
C LYS A 131 15.20 5.97 -2.33
N TRP A 132 15.92 4.99 -1.81
CA TRP A 132 15.99 4.75 -0.38
C TRP A 132 16.83 5.82 0.33
N SER A 133 16.35 6.26 1.49
CA SER A 133 17.06 7.18 2.37
C SER A 133 18.24 6.47 3.07
N LYS A 134 19.10 7.23 3.73
CA LYS A 134 20.07 6.65 4.68
C LYS A 134 19.33 6.06 5.88
N PRO A 135 19.90 4.98 6.50
CA PRO A 135 19.36 4.41 7.72
C PRO A 135 19.26 5.42 8.86
N LYS A 136 18.12 5.39 9.56
CA LYS A 136 17.86 6.17 10.76
C LYS A 136 17.62 5.21 11.92
N ASN A 137 18.31 5.44 13.04
CA ASN A 137 18.08 4.69 14.29
C ASN A 137 16.72 5.07 14.86
N ILE A 138 15.94 4.09 15.31
CA ILE A 138 14.62 4.36 15.92
C ILE A 138 14.75 5.01 17.30
N GLY A 139 15.94 4.92 17.93
CA GLY A 139 16.29 5.62 19.16
C GLY A 139 15.86 4.93 20.46
N VAL A 140 16.36 5.51 21.56
CA VAL A 140 15.96 5.08 22.90
C VAL A 140 14.59 5.72 23.26
N PRO A 141 13.75 5.02 24.09
CA PRO A 141 14.04 3.82 24.85
C PRO A 141 13.73 2.50 24.12
N ILE A 142 13.43 2.54 22.82
CA ILE A 142 13.10 1.36 22.02
C ILE A 142 14.36 0.52 21.85
N ASN A 143 15.42 1.12 21.31
CA ASN A 143 16.74 0.52 21.29
C ASN A 143 17.40 0.65 22.67
N THR A 144 18.03 -0.43 23.11
CA THR A 144 18.67 -0.56 24.41
C THR A 144 20.12 -1.04 24.27
N PRO A 145 20.92 -1.10 25.33
CA PRO A 145 22.26 -1.73 25.26
C PRO A 145 22.23 -3.23 24.95
N ASP A 146 21.09 -3.91 25.08
CA ASP A 146 20.87 -5.31 24.72
C ASP A 146 20.45 -5.45 23.25
N ASP A 147 20.05 -6.65 22.83
CA ASP A 147 19.60 -6.92 21.47
C ASP A 147 18.10 -6.65 21.30
N GLU A 148 17.74 -5.95 20.24
CA GLU A 148 16.40 -5.85 19.69
C GLU A 148 16.27 -6.69 18.42
N LEU A 149 15.12 -7.36 18.24
CA LEU A 149 14.83 -8.18 17.06
C LEU A 149 13.41 -7.97 16.57
N GLY A 150 13.26 -8.08 15.27
CA GLY A 150 11.97 -8.19 14.56
C GLY A 150 10.97 -7.14 15.00
N ILE A 151 10.78 -6.15 14.18
CA ILE A 151 9.71 -5.16 14.35
C ILE A 151 8.55 -5.48 13.42
N PHE A 152 7.34 -5.28 13.90
CA PHE A 152 6.10 -5.28 13.13
C PHE A 152 5.37 -3.97 13.38
N VAL A 153 4.93 -3.31 12.31
CA VAL A 153 4.20 -2.04 12.39
C VAL A 153 2.80 -2.22 11.83
N SER A 154 1.81 -1.68 12.54
CA SER A 154 0.40 -1.72 12.12
C SER A 154 0.19 -0.98 10.79
N THR A 155 -0.85 -1.36 10.05
CA THR A 155 -1.15 -0.76 8.73
C THR A 155 -1.41 0.73 8.76
N ASN A 156 -1.92 1.27 9.88
CA ASN A 156 -2.08 2.72 10.09
C ASN A 156 -0.76 3.42 10.49
N GLY A 157 0.31 2.65 10.76
CA GLY A 157 1.62 3.17 11.11
C GLY A 157 1.78 3.68 12.54
N GLU A 158 0.77 3.52 13.39
CA GLU A 158 0.78 4.12 14.74
C GLU A 158 1.36 3.19 15.81
N LEU A 159 1.11 1.88 15.71
CA LEU A 159 1.51 0.91 16.70
C LEU A 159 2.57 -0.02 16.14
N ALA A 160 3.63 -0.26 16.92
CA ALA A 160 4.67 -1.21 16.61
C ALA A 160 4.87 -2.23 17.72
N TYR A 161 5.28 -3.44 17.31
CA TYR A 161 5.67 -4.54 18.20
C TYR A 161 7.09 -4.96 17.85
N TYR A 162 7.88 -5.31 18.85
CA TYR A 162 9.25 -5.79 18.66
C TYR A 162 9.66 -6.72 19.81
N SER A 163 10.70 -7.49 19.59
CA SER A 163 11.32 -8.33 20.63
C SER A 163 12.57 -7.64 21.16
N SER A 164 12.75 -7.64 22.47
CA SER A 164 13.98 -7.17 23.10
C SER A 164 14.43 -8.12 24.20
N ARG A 165 15.73 -8.21 24.37
CA ARG A 165 16.39 -9.00 25.40
C ARG A 165 16.64 -8.22 26.69
N THR A 166 16.11 -7.04 26.82
CA THR A 166 16.28 -6.18 28.01
C THR A 166 15.93 -6.94 29.30
N GLY A 167 16.90 -7.07 30.19
CA GLY A 167 16.75 -7.81 31.45
C GLY A 167 17.05 -9.30 31.35
N GLY A 168 17.67 -9.78 30.25
CA GLY A 168 18.22 -11.12 30.09
C GLY A 168 17.35 -12.08 29.28
N ASP A 169 16.01 -11.94 29.32
CA ASP A 169 15.07 -12.79 28.61
C ASP A 169 14.42 -12.06 27.46
N TRP A 170 14.12 -12.80 26.36
CA TRP A 170 13.36 -12.28 25.24
C TRP A 170 11.92 -12.00 25.62
N ASN A 171 11.48 -10.77 25.40
CA ASN A 171 10.10 -10.34 25.61
C ASN A 171 9.60 -9.57 24.39
N ILE A 172 8.27 -9.58 24.18
CA ILE A 172 7.60 -8.77 23.16
C ILE A 172 7.12 -7.48 23.81
N TYR A 173 7.48 -6.37 23.20
CA TYR A 173 7.08 -5.04 23.60
C TYR A 173 6.21 -4.39 22.52
N ALA A 174 5.35 -3.48 22.94
CA ALA A 174 4.55 -2.65 22.05
C ALA A 174 4.78 -1.17 22.39
N PHE A 175 4.82 -0.33 21.38
CA PHE A 175 4.94 1.11 21.56
C PHE A 175 4.22 1.86 20.44
N GLU A 176 3.80 3.09 20.74
CA GLU A 176 3.29 4.02 19.75
C GLU A 176 4.47 4.62 18.98
N LEU A 177 4.48 4.44 17.64
CA LEU A 177 5.52 4.99 16.79
C LEU A 177 5.44 6.52 16.78
N TYR A 178 6.57 7.18 16.97
CA TYR A 178 6.65 8.63 16.81
C TYR A 178 6.58 9.01 15.31
N GLU A 179 6.11 10.21 15.03
CA GLU A 179 5.69 10.64 13.69
C GLU A 179 6.78 10.48 12.63
N GLU A 180 8.05 10.77 12.97
CA GLU A 180 9.18 10.68 12.02
C GLU A 180 9.50 9.25 11.61
N ALA A 181 9.15 8.26 12.42
CA ALA A 181 9.35 6.84 12.10
C ALA A 181 8.11 6.18 11.51
N ARG A 182 6.93 6.84 11.54
CA ARG A 182 5.68 6.26 11.02
C ARG A 182 5.74 6.08 9.52
N PRO A 183 5.37 4.91 8.98
CA PRO A 183 5.17 4.71 7.56
C PRO A 183 3.92 5.45 7.07
N SER A 184 3.69 5.47 5.78
CA SER A 184 2.41 5.92 5.23
C SER A 184 1.29 5.00 5.68
N ALA A 185 0.22 5.56 6.23
CA ALA A 185 -0.97 4.79 6.60
C ALA A 185 -1.57 4.13 5.35
N VAL A 186 -1.96 2.87 5.47
CA VAL A 186 -2.59 2.12 4.38
C VAL A 186 -3.87 1.43 4.85
N THR A 187 -4.76 1.21 3.89
CA THR A 187 -5.96 0.39 4.07
C THR A 187 -5.96 -0.72 3.03
N ILE A 188 -6.34 -1.93 3.42
CA ILE A 188 -6.49 -3.05 2.50
C ILE A 188 -7.94 -3.11 2.04
N MET A 189 -8.16 -2.75 0.77
CA MET A 189 -9.46 -2.87 0.14
C MET A 189 -9.61 -4.28 -0.44
N LYS A 190 -10.69 -4.96 -0.07
CA LYS A 190 -11.01 -6.32 -0.51
C LYS A 190 -12.33 -6.33 -1.23
N GLY A 191 -12.45 -7.18 -2.25
CA GLY A 191 -13.70 -7.37 -3.00
C GLY A 191 -13.62 -8.57 -3.91
N GLN A 192 -14.67 -8.73 -4.71
CA GLN A 192 -14.77 -9.73 -5.76
C GLN A 192 -15.03 -9.03 -7.08
N LEU A 193 -14.37 -9.48 -8.13
CA LEU A 193 -14.56 -9.02 -9.49
C LEU A 193 -15.43 -10.01 -10.25
N ASN A 194 -16.55 -9.56 -10.77
CA ASN A 194 -17.51 -10.37 -11.50
C ASN A 194 -17.86 -9.74 -12.85
N ASP A 195 -18.42 -10.52 -13.75
CA ASP A 195 -19.11 -10.05 -14.93
C ASP A 195 -20.57 -9.63 -14.62
N GLU A 196 -21.32 -9.27 -15.66
CA GLU A 196 -22.74 -8.88 -15.55
C GLU A 196 -23.66 -10.01 -15.10
N ASN A 197 -23.27 -11.27 -15.29
CA ASN A 197 -24.03 -12.45 -14.90
C ASN A 197 -23.72 -12.86 -13.45
N GLY A 198 -22.72 -12.22 -12.82
CA GLY A 198 -22.22 -12.58 -11.50
C GLY A 198 -21.13 -13.65 -11.52
N ASP A 199 -20.66 -14.03 -12.69
CA ASP A 199 -19.56 -14.99 -12.83
C ASP A 199 -18.22 -14.32 -12.45
N PRO A 200 -17.35 -15.01 -11.70
CA PRO A 200 -16.08 -14.43 -11.27
C PRO A 200 -15.14 -14.19 -12.47
N ILE A 201 -14.57 -13.00 -12.50
CA ILE A 201 -13.55 -12.61 -13.47
C ILE A 201 -12.17 -12.81 -12.87
N THR A 202 -11.36 -13.59 -13.56
CA THR A 202 -9.97 -13.86 -13.22
C THR A 202 -9.03 -13.22 -14.24
N ASP A 203 -7.74 -13.20 -13.93
CA ASP A 203 -6.71 -12.67 -14.85
C ASP A 203 -6.95 -11.20 -15.27
N ALA A 204 -7.37 -10.40 -14.31
CA ALA A 204 -7.53 -8.97 -14.42
C ALA A 204 -6.56 -8.24 -13.51
N THR A 205 -6.32 -6.97 -13.78
CA THR A 205 -5.53 -6.09 -12.90
C THR A 205 -6.45 -5.05 -12.27
N ILE A 206 -6.43 -4.94 -10.95
CA ILE A 206 -7.01 -3.82 -10.21
C ILE A 206 -5.93 -2.76 -10.06
N GLU A 207 -6.17 -1.57 -10.56
CA GLU A 207 -5.29 -0.43 -10.43
C GLU A 207 -5.94 0.64 -9.55
N VAL A 208 -5.20 1.15 -8.58
CA VAL A 208 -5.61 2.26 -7.71
C VAL A 208 -4.76 3.47 -8.05
N ALA A 209 -5.38 4.52 -8.57
CA ALA A 209 -4.76 5.80 -8.84
C ALA A 209 -5.12 6.81 -7.74
N TYR A 210 -4.22 7.74 -7.47
CA TYR A 210 -4.35 8.73 -6.39
C TYR A 210 -4.46 10.13 -6.99
N ASP A 211 -5.49 10.90 -6.59
CA ASP A 211 -5.68 12.26 -7.10
C ASP A 211 -4.51 13.18 -6.72
N GLY A 212 -4.06 13.99 -7.68
CA GLY A 212 -2.93 14.91 -7.48
C GLY A 212 -1.54 14.28 -7.54
N THR A 213 -1.43 12.97 -7.79
CA THR A 213 -0.14 12.25 -7.91
C THR A 213 -0.06 11.44 -9.21
N ASN A 214 1.14 10.93 -9.51
CA ASN A 214 1.35 9.92 -10.55
C ASN A 214 1.51 8.51 -9.97
N GLU A 215 1.32 8.35 -8.66
CA GLU A 215 1.43 7.06 -8.01
C GLU A 215 0.25 6.17 -8.33
N LYS A 216 0.53 4.87 -8.42
CA LYS A 216 -0.47 3.83 -8.60
C LYS A 216 -0.11 2.59 -7.79
N SER A 217 -1.13 1.98 -7.18
CA SER A 217 -1.03 0.64 -6.63
C SER A 217 -1.73 -0.33 -7.58
N LYS A 218 -1.17 -1.53 -7.74
CA LYS A 218 -1.72 -2.55 -8.65
C LYS A 218 -1.75 -3.90 -7.95
N VAL A 219 -2.79 -4.67 -8.24
CA VAL A 219 -2.86 -6.08 -7.85
C VAL A 219 -3.48 -6.88 -8.99
N ARG A 220 -2.95 -8.08 -9.22
CA ARG A 220 -3.53 -9.04 -10.16
C ARG A 220 -4.60 -9.87 -9.45
N VAL A 221 -5.73 -10.07 -10.10
CA VAL A 221 -6.78 -10.98 -9.66
C VAL A 221 -6.39 -12.37 -10.14
N ASN A 222 -5.82 -13.19 -9.25
CA ASN A 222 -5.26 -14.50 -9.60
C ASN A 222 -6.13 -15.69 -9.15
N GLY A 223 -7.12 -15.44 -8.32
CA GLY A 223 -7.97 -16.52 -7.80
C GLY A 223 -8.98 -17.02 -8.83
N SER A 224 -9.37 -18.27 -8.76
CA SER A 224 -10.48 -18.84 -9.56
C SER A 224 -11.85 -18.24 -9.19
N ASP A 225 -11.92 -17.50 -8.09
CA ASP A 225 -13.14 -16.92 -7.53
C ASP A 225 -13.25 -15.40 -7.72
N GLY A 226 -12.35 -14.77 -8.48
CA GLY A 226 -12.36 -13.33 -8.76
C GLY A 226 -12.06 -12.44 -7.56
N ARG A 227 -11.64 -12.97 -6.42
CA ARG A 227 -11.31 -12.17 -5.23
C ARG A 227 -10.03 -11.38 -5.43
N TYR A 228 -10.01 -10.19 -4.84
CA TYR A 228 -8.85 -9.32 -4.84
C TYR A 228 -8.65 -8.64 -3.48
N ALA A 229 -7.42 -8.24 -3.22
CA ALA A 229 -7.06 -7.38 -2.10
C ALA A 229 -5.99 -6.39 -2.58
N VAL A 230 -6.28 -5.12 -2.54
CA VAL A 230 -5.35 -4.07 -2.97
C VAL A 230 -5.08 -3.10 -1.83
N VAL A 231 -3.83 -2.68 -1.71
CA VAL A 231 -3.40 -1.69 -0.72
C VAL A 231 -3.67 -0.29 -1.24
N VAL A 232 -4.37 0.50 -0.45
CA VAL A 232 -4.65 1.92 -0.70
C VAL A 232 -3.84 2.76 0.29
N LYS A 233 -2.94 3.59 -0.21
CA LYS A 233 -2.07 4.47 0.59
C LYS A 233 -2.81 5.75 0.97
N ASN A 234 -2.60 6.21 2.21
CA ASN A 234 -3.13 7.49 2.71
C ASN A 234 -4.60 7.78 2.31
N PRO A 235 -5.52 6.83 2.48
CA PRO A 235 -6.87 6.94 1.90
C PRO A 235 -7.69 8.11 2.44
N THR A 236 -7.35 8.62 3.64
CA THR A 236 -8.03 9.78 4.25
C THR A 236 -7.47 11.14 3.80
N LYS A 237 -6.37 11.15 3.04
CA LYS A 237 -5.73 12.41 2.60
C LYS A 237 -6.14 12.82 1.19
N GLN A 238 -6.51 11.88 0.34
CA GLN A 238 -6.78 12.11 -1.08
C GLN A 238 -7.86 11.17 -1.61
N ASP A 239 -8.55 11.61 -2.64
CA ASP A 239 -9.49 10.76 -3.38
C ASP A 239 -8.70 9.69 -4.16
N VAL A 240 -9.26 8.49 -4.24
CA VAL A 240 -8.66 7.40 -5.00
C VAL A 240 -9.62 6.86 -6.03
N MET A 241 -9.10 6.42 -7.15
CA MET A 241 -9.87 5.76 -8.17
C MET A 241 -9.39 4.34 -8.36
N VAL A 242 -10.32 3.42 -8.25
CA VAL A 242 -10.12 2.00 -8.52
C VAL A 242 -10.58 1.71 -9.94
N THR A 243 -9.69 1.19 -10.75
CA THR A 243 -9.96 0.84 -12.15
C THR A 243 -9.66 -0.63 -12.37
N VAL A 244 -10.53 -1.30 -13.09
CA VAL A 244 -10.29 -2.68 -13.54
C VAL A 244 -9.72 -2.65 -14.95
N LYS A 245 -8.64 -3.40 -15.17
CA LYS A 245 -8.01 -3.57 -16.47
C LYS A 245 -8.04 -5.04 -16.87
N LYS A 246 -8.72 -5.32 -17.97
CA LYS A 246 -8.75 -6.63 -18.62
C LYS A 246 -8.97 -6.41 -20.12
N GLU A 247 -8.16 -7.09 -20.93
CA GLU A 247 -8.28 -7.04 -22.38
C GLU A 247 -9.68 -7.50 -22.84
N GLY A 248 -10.28 -6.78 -23.78
CA GLY A 248 -11.63 -7.07 -24.27
C GLY A 248 -12.78 -6.65 -23.35
N TYR A 249 -12.48 -5.91 -22.26
CA TYR A 249 -13.49 -5.35 -21.36
C TYR A 249 -13.52 -3.82 -21.40
N ALA A 250 -14.71 -3.27 -21.16
CA ALA A 250 -14.92 -1.84 -21.12
C ALA A 250 -14.25 -1.21 -19.90
N PHE A 251 -13.91 0.08 -20.04
CA PHE A 251 -13.45 0.87 -18.90
C PHE A 251 -14.53 0.91 -17.83
N ASP A 252 -14.17 0.49 -16.64
CA ASP A 252 -14.98 0.68 -15.43
C ASP A 252 -14.09 1.18 -14.29
N SER A 253 -14.63 2.12 -13.54
CA SER A 253 -13.92 2.75 -12.44
C SER A 253 -14.89 3.11 -11.31
N LYS A 254 -14.35 3.04 -10.08
CA LYS A 254 -15.05 3.48 -8.87
C LYS A 254 -14.19 4.54 -8.18
N LEU A 255 -14.72 5.74 -8.09
CA LEU A 255 -14.13 6.79 -7.28
C LEU A 255 -14.53 6.57 -5.82
N ILE A 256 -13.55 6.58 -4.92
CA ILE A 256 -13.75 6.53 -3.47
C ILE A 256 -13.14 7.80 -2.88
N THR A 257 -13.97 8.59 -2.25
CA THR A 257 -13.54 9.87 -1.71
C THR A 257 -12.84 9.69 -0.36
N LYS A 258 -11.96 10.62 -0.02
CA LYS A 258 -11.29 10.64 1.30
C LYS A 258 -12.29 10.72 2.45
N GLU A 259 -13.46 11.36 2.24
CA GLU A 259 -14.56 11.43 3.23
C GLU A 259 -15.23 10.07 3.43
N GLU A 260 -15.38 9.26 2.36
CA GLU A 260 -15.90 7.90 2.46
C GLU A 260 -14.93 6.99 3.21
N PHE A 261 -13.63 7.08 2.93
CA PHE A 261 -12.62 6.36 3.71
C PHE A 261 -12.59 6.77 5.18
N ALA A 262 -12.66 8.08 5.47
CA ALA A 262 -12.68 8.56 6.85
C ALA A 262 -13.86 7.97 7.64
N LYS A 263 -15.04 7.93 7.05
CA LYS A 263 -16.24 7.29 7.67
C LYS A 263 -16.06 5.80 7.89
N GLN A 264 -15.40 5.09 6.96
CA GLN A 264 -15.11 3.66 7.11
C GLN A 264 -14.12 3.40 8.24
N VAL A 265 -13.09 4.22 8.38
CA VAL A 265 -12.10 4.13 9.45
C VAL A 265 -12.73 4.43 10.82
N GLU A 266 -13.60 5.45 10.92
CA GLU A 266 -14.31 5.79 12.16
C GLU A 266 -15.27 4.67 12.61
N SER A 267 -15.85 3.94 11.67
CA SER A 267 -16.79 2.83 11.96
C SER A 267 -16.07 1.50 12.23
N ALA A 268 -14.77 1.40 11.92
CA ALA A 268 -13.99 0.22 12.25
C ALA A 268 -13.85 0.09 13.78
N PRO A 269 -13.97 -1.11 14.37
CA PRO A 269 -13.64 -1.29 15.79
C PRO A 269 -12.23 -0.80 16.02
N LYS A 270 -12.06 0.09 16.99
CA LYS A 270 -10.73 0.55 17.40
C LYS A 270 -9.98 -0.67 17.94
N ASP A 271 -9.05 -1.18 17.16
CA ASP A 271 -8.21 -2.29 17.57
C ASP A 271 -7.48 -1.90 18.84
N ILE A 272 -7.70 -2.76 19.85
CA ILE A 272 -6.95 -2.88 21.09
C ILE A 272 -6.53 -1.54 21.70
N ALA A 273 -7.42 -0.95 22.50
CA ALA A 273 -6.99 0.04 23.48
C ALA A 273 -5.87 -0.58 24.34
N LEU A 274 -4.70 0.01 24.31
CA LEU A 274 -3.66 -0.27 25.29
C LEU A 274 -4.32 -0.09 26.68
N VAL A 275 -4.60 -1.20 27.37
CA VAL A 275 -5.17 -1.12 28.70
C VAL A 275 -4.09 -0.52 29.59
N ASP A 276 -4.26 0.73 29.97
CA ASP A 276 -3.51 1.37 31.03
C ASP A 276 -3.74 0.57 32.34
N LYS A 277 -2.97 -0.48 32.54
CA LYS A 277 -2.73 -0.96 33.89
C LYS A 277 -1.77 0.04 34.50
N LYS A 278 -2.22 0.69 35.59
CA LYS A 278 -1.39 1.53 36.45
C LYS A 278 0.00 0.93 36.52
N THR A 279 0.93 1.65 35.98
CA THR A 279 2.34 1.30 35.95
C THR A 279 2.84 1.22 37.38
N ASP A 280 3.23 0.02 37.79
CA ASP A 280 4.31 -0.07 38.77
C ASP A 280 5.53 0.57 38.13
N GLU A 281 6.11 1.55 38.83
CA GLU A 281 7.18 2.41 38.33
C GLU A 281 8.28 1.60 37.67
N MET A 282 8.57 1.90 36.42
CA MET A 282 9.80 1.39 35.79
C MET A 282 11.00 1.81 36.66
N PRO A 283 11.94 0.91 36.94
CA PRO A 283 13.18 1.33 37.58
C PRO A 283 13.83 2.38 36.66
N SER A 284 13.95 3.60 37.19
CA SER A 284 14.66 4.68 36.49
C SER A 284 16.09 4.19 36.30
N ILE A 285 16.49 3.91 35.06
CA ILE A 285 17.88 3.67 34.71
C ILE A 285 18.58 5.02 34.81
N ARG A 286 18.96 5.40 36.02
CA ARG A 286 19.95 6.45 36.21
C ARG A 286 21.28 5.84 35.77
N PRO A 287 22.07 6.51 34.93
CA PRO A 287 23.42 6.07 34.63
C PRO A 287 24.16 5.96 35.96
N LYS A 288 24.60 4.77 36.33
CA LYS A 288 25.52 4.57 37.45
C LYS A 288 26.73 5.44 37.15
N LYS A 289 26.97 6.45 37.99
CA LYS A 289 28.29 7.10 38.06
C LYS A 289 29.31 5.98 38.28
N VAL A 290 30.13 5.73 37.30
CA VAL A 290 31.37 4.93 37.48
C VAL A 290 32.26 5.79 38.37
N ASN A 291 32.35 5.40 39.65
CA ASN A 291 33.37 5.93 40.54
C ASN A 291 34.74 5.52 39.97
N SER A 292 35.46 6.50 39.50
CA SER A 292 36.87 6.37 39.18
C SER A 292 37.66 6.33 40.47
N GLU A 293 37.94 5.14 40.98
CA GLU A 293 39.05 4.93 41.92
C GLU A 293 39.95 3.82 41.42
N ALA A 294 41.12 4.30 41.08
CA ALA A 294 42.44 3.68 41.12
C ALA A 294 42.72 2.38 40.36
N ALA A 295 43.34 2.53 39.21
CA ALA A 295 44.49 1.73 38.84
C ALA A 295 45.53 2.60 38.07
N SER A 296 46.61 2.90 38.75
CA SER A 296 47.78 3.57 38.20
C SER A 296 48.51 2.67 37.21
N GLY A 297 48.91 3.23 36.08
CA GLY A 297 49.99 2.62 35.28
C GLY A 297 49.98 2.89 33.77
N LYS A 298 50.63 3.97 33.40
CA LYS A 298 51.47 4.15 32.20
C LYS A 298 50.88 4.21 30.80
N ASP A 299 50.96 5.44 30.29
CA ASP A 299 51.29 5.86 28.93
C ASP A 299 50.62 5.21 27.72
N ILE A 300 49.71 5.96 27.11
CA ILE A 300 49.67 6.15 25.65
C ILE A 300 49.15 7.55 25.31
N ALA A 301 49.80 8.17 24.36
CA ALA A 301 49.77 9.55 23.96
C ALA A 301 48.42 10.10 23.51
N SER A 302 48.23 11.37 23.82
CA SER A 302 47.16 12.28 23.41
C SER A 302 46.94 12.32 21.91
N ALA A 303 45.73 11.93 21.47
CA ALA A 303 45.14 12.44 20.26
C ALA A 303 43.95 13.35 20.64
N LYS A 304 44.10 14.64 20.36
CA LYS A 304 43.03 15.64 20.51
C LYS A 304 41.92 15.33 19.50
N VAL A 305 40.80 14.88 19.97
CA VAL A 305 39.55 14.82 19.16
C VAL A 305 38.75 16.10 19.42
N ASN A 306 38.58 16.90 18.38
CA ASN A 306 37.68 18.06 18.38
C ASN A 306 36.25 17.58 18.56
N PRO A 307 35.44 18.23 19.41
CA PRO A 307 34.02 17.91 19.50
C PRO A 307 33.29 18.41 18.25
N ALA A 308 32.92 17.49 17.38
CA ALA A 308 31.98 17.77 16.30
C ALA A 308 30.59 18.05 16.89
N LYS A 309 29.98 19.11 16.41
CA LYS A 309 28.71 19.70 16.77
C LYS A 309 27.65 18.65 17.12
N THR A 310 27.19 18.70 18.36
CA THR A 310 25.98 18.05 18.84
C THR A 310 24.77 18.56 18.05
N ASN A 311 24.14 17.67 17.30
CA ASN A 311 22.80 17.93 16.76
C ASN A 311 21.85 18.11 17.93
N ASP A 312 21.08 19.18 17.84
CA ASP A 312 20.11 19.66 18.81
C ASP A 312 19.13 18.55 19.23
N VAL A 313 19.28 18.07 20.46
CA VAL A 313 18.43 17.05 21.10
C VAL A 313 17.23 17.69 21.82
N SER A 314 16.92 18.96 21.56
CA SER A 314 15.86 19.68 22.27
C SER A 314 14.42 19.23 21.94
N ASN A 315 14.20 18.39 20.93
CA ASN A 315 12.87 17.87 20.56
C ASN A 315 12.54 16.45 21.10
N LEU A 316 13.39 15.85 21.92
CA LEU A 316 13.19 14.51 22.47
C LEU A 316 12.30 14.44 23.72
N ASN A 317 11.60 15.49 24.08
CA ASN A 317 10.76 15.56 25.29
C ASN A 317 9.41 14.84 25.20
N LYS A 318 9.12 14.08 24.14
CA LYS A 318 7.98 13.17 24.06
C LYS A 318 8.46 11.73 23.87
N ALA A 319 9.05 11.14 24.93
CA ALA A 319 9.34 9.71 24.90
C ALA A 319 8.04 8.91 24.68
N PRO A 320 8.02 7.91 23.78
CA PRO A 320 6.86 7.06 23.58
C PRO A 320 6.56 6.27 24.86
N LYS A 321 5.27 6.13 25.18
CA LYS A 321 4.84 5.28 26.31
C LYS A 321 5.04 3.82 25.92
N ILE A 322 5.92 3.12 26.61
CA ILE A 322 6.14 1.68 26.42
C ILE A 322 5.26 0.90 27.41
N SER A 323 4.41 0.01 26.90
CA SER A 323 3.60 -0.90 27.71
C SER A 323 4.28 -2.26 27.84
N LYS A 324 4.53 -2.71 29.08
CA LYS A 324 5.02 -4.06 29.37
C LYS A 324 3.90 -5.09 29.25
N LYS A 325 4.18 -6.25 28.59
CA LYS A 325 3.32 -7.42 28.45
C LYS A 325 1.88 -7.12 28.01
N VAL A 326 1.62 -7.27 26.74
CA VAL A 326 0.25 -7.36 26.22
C VAL A 326 -0.30 -8.73 26.61
N PRO A 327 -1.33 -8.85 27.47
CA PRO A 327 -2.03 -10.11 27.62
C PRO A 327 -2.71 -10.41 26.29
N ILE A 328 -2.49 -11.58 25.72
CA ILE A 328 -3.31 -12.07 24.61
C ILE A 328 -4.71 -12.24 25.18
N ALA A 329 -5.53 -11.21 25.05
CA ALA A 329 -6.95 -11.31 25.37
C ALA A 329 -7.55 -12.28 24.35
N ASN A 330 -8.19 -13.35 24.82
CA ASN A 330 -9.13 -14.14 24.04
C ASN A 330 -10.32 -13.24 23.67
N SER A 331 -10.12 -12.34 22.71
CA SER A 331 -11.22 -11.64 22.10
C SER A 331 -11.88 -12.60 21.12
N LYS A 332 -13.16 -12.86 21.33
CA LYS A 332 -14.04 -13.36 20.27
C LYS A 332 -14.15 -12.25 19.22
N ASN A 333 -13.06 -12.01 18.49
CA ASN A 333 -13.05 -11.06 17.39
C ASN A 333 -13.75 -11.72 16.22
N THR A 334 -15.02 -11.42 16.04
CA THR A 334 -15.60 -11.46 14.71
C THR A 334 -14.71 -10.59 13.82
N PRO A 335 -14.16 -11.12 12.72
CA PRO A 335 -13.37 -10.30 11.79
C PRO A 335 -14.26 -9.13 11.38
N VAL A 336 -13.77 -7.90 11.55
CA VAL A 336 -14.44 -6.73 11.02
C VAL A 336 -14.49 -6.91 9.51
N SER A 337 -15.68 -7.22 8.99
CA SER A 337 -15.86 -7.26 7.57
C SER A 337 -15.78 -5.81 7.08
N MET A 338 -14.65 -5.44 6.48
CA MET A 338 -14.58 -4.25 5.66
C MET A 338 -15.73 -4.32 4.64
N PRO A 339 -16.38 -3.20 4.30
CA PRO A 339 -17.42 -3.21 3.29
C PRO A 339 -16.88 -3.87 2.02
N LYS A 340 -17.62 -4.84 1.48
CA LYS A 340 -17.24 -5.49 0.24
C LYS A 340 -17.21 -4.44 -0.86
N ASN A 341 -16.06 -4.27 -1.48
CA ASN A 341 -15.90 -3.41 -2.65
C ASN A 341 -15.96 -4.27 -3.92
N ASP A 342 -17.08 -4.98 -4.09
CA ASP A 342 -17.28 -5.81 -5.27
C ASP A 342 -17.33 -4.92 -6.52
N LEU A 343 -16.70 -5.35 -7.58
CA LEU A 343 -16.61 -4.69 -8.88
C LEU A 343 -17.26 -5.57 -9.93
N THR A 344 -17.92 -4.92 -10.91
CA THR A 344 -18.55 -5.63 -12.03
C THR A 344 -18.05 -4.99 -13.32
N ILE A 345 -17.51 -5.79 -14.23
CA ILE A 345 -17.05 -5.30 -15.54
C ILE A 345 -17.81 -5.96 -16.68
N LYS A 346 -17.85 -5.25 -17.81
CA LYS A 346 -18.61 -5.63 -19.01
C LYS A 346 -17.65 -5.86 -20.17
N LYS A 347 -17.96 -6.85 -21.01
CA LYS A 347 -17.24 -7.00 -22.28
C LYS A 347 -17.38 -5.72 -23.13
N LEU A 348 -16.29 -5.36 -23.80
CA LEU A 348 -16.27 -4.23 -24.70
C LEU A 348 -16.84 -4.63 -26.08
N GLU A 349 -17.96 -4.06 -26.47
CA GLU A 349 -18.65 -4.35 -27.71
C GLU A 349 -18.94 -3.08 -28.51
N VAL A 350 -18.84 -3.15 -29.84
CA VAL A 350 -19.16 -2.03 -30.72
C VAL A 350 -20.65 -1.71 -30.65
N GLY A 351 -20.97 -0.43 -30.55
CA GLY A 351 -22.34 0.07 -30.48
C GLY A 351 -23.01 0.02 -29.11
N VAL A 352 -22.36 -0.58 -28.11
CA VAL A 352 -22.90 -0.66 -26.73
C VAL A 352 -22.44 0.56 -25.91
N PRO A 353 -23.38 1.26 -25.21
CA PRO A 353 -23.02 2.38 -24.35
C PRO A 353 -22.53 1.92 -22.96
N TYR A 354 -21.38 2.48 -22.53
CA TYR A 354 -20.78 2.27 -21.22
C TYR A 354 -20.70 3.58 -20.46
N THR A 355 -21.20 3.62 -19.24
CA THR A 355 -21.21 4.84 -18.43
C THR A 355 -19.82 5.08 -17.83
N ILE A 356 -19.26 6.27 -18.01
CA ILE A 356 -18.11 6.76 -17.26
C ILE A 356 -18.67 7.34 -15.96
N ASN A 357 -18.55 6.56 -14.88
CA ASN A 357 -19.13 6.94 -13.58
C ASN A 357 -18.49 8.24 -13.05
N ASP A 358 -19.25 9.00 -12.27
CA ASP A 358 -18.81 10.19 -11.53
C ASP A 358 -18.27 11.35 -12.35
N ILE A 359 -18.58 11.41 -13.68
CA ILE A 359 -18.35 12.61 -14.48
C ILE A 359 -19.41 13.64 -14.12
N LEU A 360 -19.07 14.58 -13.24
CA LEU A 360 -19.95 15.59 -12.69
C LEU A 360 -19.65 16.97 -13.27
N PHE A 361 -20.72 17.71 -13.54
CA PHE A 361 -20.71 19.12 -13.94
C PHE A 361 -21.49 19.93 -12.91
N ALA A 362 -21.15 21.21 -12.77
CA ALA A 362 -21.99 22.12 -12.00
C ALA A 362 -23.36 22.28 -12.68
N THR A 363 -24.37 22.71 -11.92
CA THR A 363 -25.72 22.98 -12.45
C THR A 363 -25.65 23.96 -13.63
N ASN A 364 -26.32 23.62 -14.72
CA ASN A 364 -26.35 24.41 -15.97
C ASN A 364 -24.98 24.73 -16.54
N SER A 365 -23.96 23.93 -16.24
CA SER A 365 -22.58 24.10 -16.72
C SER A 365 -22.07 22.87 -17.45
N SER A 366 -21.16 23.10 -18.39
CA SER A 366 -20.33 22.07 -19.05
C SER A 366 -18.89 22.06 -18.57
N THR A 367 -18.54 22.87 -17.57
CA THR A 367 -17.18 22.92 -17.04
C THR A 367 -16.89 21.66 -16.22
N LEU A 368 -15.82 20.96 -16.57
CA LEU A 368 -15.36 19.76 -15.88
C LEU A 368 -14.76 20.11 -14.51
N SER A 369 -15.22 19.45 -13.47
CA SER A 369 -14.62 19.53 -12.13
C SER A 369 -13.22 18.89 -12.11
N ASN A 370 -12.41 19.20 -11.09
CA ASN A 370 -11.11 18.53 -10.91
C ASN A 370 -11.27 17.02 -10.75
N ARG A 371 -12.32 16.57 -10.06
CA ARG A 371 -12.67 15.17 -9.88
C ARG A 371 -13.01 14.50 -11.23
N SER A 372 -13.83 15.14 -12.06
CA SER A 372 -14.11 14.65 -13.44
C SER A 372 -12.84 14.57 -14.29
N LYS A 373 -11.96 15.57 -14.18
CA LYS A 373 -10.66 15.54 -14.86
C LYS A 373 -9.76 14.40 -14.38
N PHE A 374 -9.79 14.05 -13.11
CA PHE A 374 -9.07 12.90 -12.57
C PHE A 374 -9.58 11.60 -13.22
N ILE A 375 -10.89 11.38 -13.24
CA ILE A 375 -11.50 10.21 -13.88
C ILE A 375 -11.14 10.13 -15.36
N LEU A 376 -11.23 11.25 -16.07
CA LEU A 376 -10.91 11.31 -17.51
C LEU A 376 -9.43 11.08 -17.82
N ARG A 377 -8.50 11.37 -16.90
CA ARG A 377 -7.09 10.97 -17.04
C ARG A 377 -6.94 9.46 -17.06
N GLU A 378 -7.67 8.75 -16.22
CA GLU A 378 -7.62 7.28 -16.21
C GLU A 378 -8.36 6.67 -17.41
N PHE A 379 -9.47 7.27 -17.84
CA PHE A 379 -10.12 6.89 -19.08
C PHE A 379 -9.21 7.13 -20.32
N ASN A 380 -8.43 8.18 -20.30
CA ASN A 380 -7.41 8.45 -21.32
C ASN A 380 -6.35 7.33 -21.39
N ASN A 381 -5.95 6.75 -20.24
CA ASN A 381 -5.05 5.62 -20.23
C ASN A 381 -5.68 4.38 -20.89
N PHE A 382 -6.96 4.12 -20.62
CA PHE A 382 -7.72 3.07 -21.31
C PHE A 382 -7.74 3.29 -22.84
N LEU A 383 -7.96 4.53 -23.31
CA LEU A 383 -7.94 4.85 -24.76
C LEU A 383 -6.55 4.69 -25.37
N LYS A 384 -5.47 4.93 -24.62
CA LYS A 384 -4.10 4.69 -25.08
C LYS A 384 -3.74 3.21 -25.16
N GLU A 385 -4.30 2.40 -24.28
CA GLU A 385 -4.18 0.93 -24.31
C GLU A 385 -4.98 0.30 -25.47
N ASN A 386 -5.98 1.04 -26.02
CA ASN A 386 -6.78 0.65 -27.18
C ASN A 386 -6.58 1.61 -28.35
N PRO A 387 -5.38 1.70 -28.96
CA PRO A 387 -4.99 2.78 -29.86
C PRO A 387 -5.80 2.86 -31.18
N ASN A 388 -6.35 1.74 -31.65
CA ASN A 388 -7.11 1.66 -32.89
C ASN A 388 -8.59 1.99 -32.72
N SER A 389 -9.09 2.05 -31.48
CA SER A 389 -10.50 2.29 -31.22
C SER A 389 -10.92 3.72 -31.53
N THR A 390 -12.12 3.88 -32.10
CA THR A 390 -12.85 5.15 -32.16
C THR A 390 -14.05 5.09 -31.24
N ILE A 391 -14.33 6.20 -30.54
CA ILE A 391 -15.44 6.27 -29.59
C ILE A 391 -16.34 7.50 -29.85
N MET A 392 -17.61 7.35 -29.51
CA MET A 392 -18.57 8.44 -29.38
C MET A 392 -18.82 8.71 -27.89
N ILE A 393 -18.60 9.93 -27.45
CA ILE A 393 -18.94 10.41 -26.12
C ILE A 393 -20.38 10.90 -26.15
N GLN A 394 -21.22 10.39 -25.27
CA GLN A 394 -22.64 10.70 -25.20
C GLN A 394 -22.97 11.45 -23.92
N GLY A 395 -23.57 12.64 -24.05
CA GLY A 395 -24.05 13.45 -22.94
C GLY A 395 -25.57 13.28 -22.73
N HIS A 396 -25.99 13.11 -21.48
CA HIS A 396 -27.39 12.93 -21.10
C HIS A 396 -27.78 13.85 -19.94
N THR A 397 -29.04 14.25 -19.92
CA THR A 397 -29.68 14.98 -18.80
C THR A 397 -30.82 14.15 -18.21
N ASP A 398 -31.38 14.60 -17.10
CA ASP A 398 -32.73 14.22 -16.69
C ASP A 398 -33.76 15.07 -17.43
N ASN A 399 -35.05 14.89 -17.11
CA ASN A 399 -36.18 15.58 -17.72
C ASN A 399 -36.56 16.90 -17.04
N GLU A 400 -35.67 17.50 -16.24
CA GLU A 400 -35.90 18.82 -15.66
C GLU A 400 -35.49 19.92 -16.64
N GLY A 401 -36.33 20.93 -16.83
CA GLY A 401 -36.09 22.05 -17.71
C GLY A 401 -36.64 21.88 -19.13
N ASP A 402 -36.27 22.80 -20.01
CA ASP A 402 -36.67 22.79 -21.40
C ASP A 402 -35.91 21.73 -22.20
N PRO A 403 -36.57 20.89 -23.02
CA PRO A 403 -35.88 19.83 -23.77
C PRO A 403 -34.84 20.36 -24.76
N SER A 404 -35.02 21.55 -25.35
CA SER A 404 -34.05 22.13 -26.25
C SER A 404 -32.81 22.63 -25.53
N GLU A 405 -32.97 23.18 -24.32
CA GLU A 405 -31.87 23.56 -23.43
C GLU A 405 -31.12 22.33 -22.93
N ASN A 406 -31.83 21.27 -22.57
CA ASN A 406 -31.26 19.99 -22.16
C ASN A 406 -30.42 19.36 -23.28
N LEU A 407 -30.92 19.40 -24.53
CA LEU A 407 -30.18 18.93 -25.70
C LEU A 407 -28.90 19.74 -25.89
N ALA A 408 -28.98 21.07 -25.86
CA ALA A 408 -27.84 21.95 -26.00
C ALA A 408 -26.82 21.79 -24.88
N LEU A 409 -27.28 21.64 -23.62
CA LEU A 409 -26.41 21.43 -22.47
C LEU A 409 -25.68 20.07 -22.52
N SER A 410 -26.39 19.02 -22.91
CA SER A 410 -25.79 17.69 -23.06
C SER A 410 -24.74 17.65 -24.17
N GLN A 411 -24.96 18.36 -25.29
CA GLN A 411 -23.96 18.51 -26.35
C GLN A 411 -22.71 19.22 -25.82
N LYS A 412 -22.85 20.37 -25.16
CA LYS A 412 -21.71 21.10 -24.58
C LYS A 412 -20.93 20.27 -23.59
N ARG A 413 -21.58 19.40 -22.79
CA ARG A 413 -20.93 18.49 -21.85
C ARG A 413 -20.13 17.41 -22.57
N ALA A 414 -20.70 16.79 -23.61
CA ALA A 414 -20.00 15.80 -24.41
C ALA A 414 -18.78 16.42 -25.13
N ASP A 415 -18.92 17.64 -25.68
CA ASP A 415 -17.83 18.39 -26.30
C ASP A 415 -16.71 18.69 -25.28
N SER A 416 -17.07 19.12 -24.06
CA SER A 416 -16.08 19.39 -22.99
C SER A 416 -15.26 18.16 -22.60
N VAL A 417 -15.87 16.97 -22.58
CA VAL A 417 -15.16 15.71 -22.35
C VAL A 417 -14.23 15.39 -23.50
N LYS A 418 -14.71 15.49 -24.76
CA LYS A 418 -13.92 15.30 -25.96
C LYS A 418 -12.72 16.24 -26.00
N ASP A 419 -12.92 17.53 -25.79
CA ASP A 419 -11.85 18.55 -25.84
C ASP A 419 -10.80 18.27 -24.74
N TYR A 420 -11.24 17.84 -23.55
CA TYR A 420 -10.31 17.47 -22.49
C TYR A 420 -9.46 16.25 -22.88
N LEU A 421 -10.04 15.20 -23.47
CA LEU A 421 -9.30 14.02 -23.94
C LEU A 421 -8.33 14.37 -25.08
N ILE A 422 -8.70 15.30 -25.98
CA ILE A 422 -7.80 15.84 -27.00
C ILE A 422 -6.61 16.56 -26.33
N SER A 423 -6.86 17.35 -25.29
CA SER A 423 -5.80 18.03 -24.53
C SER A 423 -4.83 17.05 -23.85
N LEU A 424 -5.27 15.80 -23.60
CA LEU A 424 -4.47 14.69 -23.08
C LEU A 424 -3.81 13.83 -24.19
N SER A 425 -3.78 14.36 -25.42
CA SER A 425 -3.11 13.76 -26.59
C SER A 425 -3.84 12.56 -27.23
N ILE A 426 -5.15 12.45 -27.10
CA ILE A 426 -5.95 11.56 -27.96
C ILE A 426 -6.22 12.26 -29.29
N SER A 427 -6.04 11.54 -30.39
CA SER A 427 -6.31 12.10 -31.73
C SER A 427 -7.77 12.51 -31.86
N PRO A 428 -8.07 13.74 -32.39
CA PRO A 428 -9.44 14.18 -32.66
C PRO A 428 -10.23 13.23 -33.55
N SER A 429 -9.57 12.53 -34.50
CA SER A 429 -10.20 11.56 -35.39
C SER A 429 -10.75 10.31 -34.70
N ARG A 430 -10.32 10.06 -33.47
CA ARG A 430 -10.78 8.94 -32.65
C ARG A 430 -11.97 9.28 -31.77
N LEU A 431 -12.38 10.55 -31.70
CA LEU A 431 -13.36 11.05 -30.73
C LEU A 431 -14.51 11.75 -31.41
N ASN A 432 -15.71 11.21 -31.26
CA ASN A 432 -16.96 11.86 -31.59
C ASN A 432 -17.69 12.30 -30.34
N ALA A 433 -18.55 13.31 -30.41
CA ALA A 433 -19.34 13.77 -29.27
C ALA A 433 -20.76 14.07 -29.68
N LYS A 434 -21.75 13.61 -28.92
CA LYS A 434 -23.18 13.81 -29.17
C LYS A 434 -23.97 14.00 -27.88
N GLY A 435 -24.77 15.06 -27.84
CA GLY A 435 -25.78 15.28 -26.79
C GLY A 435 -27.10 14.62 -27.15
N TYR A 436 -27.74 14.03 -26.16
CA TYR A 436 -29.05 13.41 -26.32
C TYR A 436 -30.12 14.07 -25.43
N GLY A 437 -29.74 15.05 -24.58
CA GLY A 437 -30.68 15.64 -23.62
C GLY A 437 -31.28 14.55 -22.73
N ASP A 438 -32.60 14.64 -22.54
CA ASP A 438 -33.40 13.70 -21.77
C ASP A 438 -34.07 12.61 -22.62
N THR A 439 -33.75 12.52 -23.92
CA THR A 439 -34.42 11.61 -24.87
C THR A 439 -34.05 10.14 -24.69
N MET A 440 -32.94 9.84 -24.00
CA MET A 440 -32.45 8.48 -23.75
C MET A 440 -32.24 8.22 -22.24
N PRO A 441 -33.31 8.15 -21.45
CA PRO A 441 -33.17 7.91 -20.02
C PRO A 441 -32.74 6.46 -19.74
N LYS A 442 -31.77 6.29 -18.83
CA LYS A 442 -31.33 4.96 -18.36
C LYS A 442 -32.35 4.32 -17.43
N VAL A 443 -33.06 5.13 -16.66
CA VAL A 443 -34.15 4.75 -15.74
C VAL A 443 -35.28 5.78 -15.80
N ALA A 444 -36.47 5.43 -15.39
CA ALA A 444 -37.59 6.37 -15.32
C ALA A 444 -37.26 7.57 -14.40
N ASN A 445 -37.57 8.79 -14.83
CA ASN A 445 -37.31 10.05 -14.11
C ASN A 445 -38.25 10.29 -12.89
N THR A 446 -38.57 9.27 -12.10
CA THR A 446 -39.59 9.27 -11.04
C THR A 446 -39.08 9.72 -9.68
N SER A 447 -37.77 9.76 -9.46
CA SER A 447 -37.16 10.18 -8.20
C SER A 447 -35.87 10.95 -8.42
N THR A 448 -35.42 11.72 -7.42
CA THR A 448 -34.14 12.43 -7.45
C THR A 448 -32.97 11.47 -7.72
N ALA A 449 -33.01 10.28 -7.12
CA ALA A 449 -31.99 9.26 -7.33
C ALA A 449 -31.98 8.74 -8.78
N ASN A 450 -33.14 8.54 -9.38
CA ASN A 450 -33.25 8.13 -10.77
C ASN A 450 -32.82 9.23 -11.74
N LYS A 451 -33.22 10.48 -11.49
CA LYS A 451 -32.73 11.65 -12.26
C LYS A 451 -31.20 11.76 -12.20
N ALA A 452 -30.59 11.55 -11.04
CA ALA A 452 -29.14 11.52 -10.91
C ALA A 452 -28.49 10.46 -11.81
N LYS A 453 -29.09 9.27 -11.97
CA LYS A 453 -28.61 8.23 -12.88
C LYS A 453 -28.77 8.59 -14.36
N ASN A 454 -29.73 9.43 -14.69
CA ASN A 454 -29.94 9.91 -16.06
C ASN A 454 -28.98 11.04 -16.43
N ARG A 455 -28.52 11.87 -15.47
CA ARG A 455 -27.46 12.86 -15.66
C ARG A 455 -26.09 12.16 -15.74
N ARG A 456 -25.74 11.65 -16.91
CA ARG A 456 -24.56 10.81 -17.09
C ARG A 456 -23.79 11.15 -18.36
N THR A 457 -22.59 10.65 -18.45
CA THR A 457 -21.75 10.61 -19.64
C THR A 457 -21.46 9.15 -19.97
N ASP A 458 -21.86 8.73 -21.17
CA ASP A 458 -21.54 7.41 -21.69
C ASP A 458 -20.45 7.51 -22.77
N PHE A 459 -19.75 6.42 -23.05
CA PHE A 459 -18.98 6.24 -24.27
C PHE A 459 -19.49 5.01 -25.03
N VAL A 460 -19.43 5.08 -26.34
CA VAL A 460 -19.78 3.98 -27.24
C VAL A 460 -18.57 3.71 -28.11
N LEU A 461 -18.15 2.46 -28.19
CA LEU A 461 -17.14 2.03 -29.14
C LEU A 461 -17.75 2.01 -30.54
N GLU A 462 -17.18 2.78 -31.48
CA GLU A 462 -17.65 2.82 -32.87
C GLU A 462 -16.86 1.87 -33.76
N SER A 463 -15.55 1.67 -33.46
CA SER A 463 -14.69 0.68 -34.13
C SER A 463 -13.53 0.27 -33.22
N LEU A 464 -12.98 -0.91 -33.47
CA LEU A 464 -11.76 -1.45 -32.85
C LEU A 464 -10.56 -1.30 -33.79
#